data_d0aeab1ed85c15cb2c4a7e9fce22a67e
#
_entry.id   d0aeab1ed85c15cb2c4a7e9fce22a67e
#
_cell.length_a   1.000
_cell.length_b   1.000
_cell.length_c   1.000
_cell.angle_alpha   90.00
_cell.angle_beta   90.00
_cell.angle_gamma   90.00
#
_symmetry.space_group_name_H-M   'P 1'
#
loop_
_entity.id
_entity.type
_entity.pdbx_description
1 polymer ?
#
loop_
_entity_poly.entity_id
_entity_poly.type
_entity_poly.pdbx_seq_one_letter_code
_entity_poly.pdbx_strand_id
1 'polypeptide(L)'
;MKKWLSIFLVGLVALSIVASGCISGGNSTNSSTPTKINILYTYTGSFSDPAKGKQAAQAQLQQGAWVIYQVAGGTGLGVFEAVGDYLKANNKKMGPPFAIGVDSAQDWIKPGVIISSMMKRVDVGVYNAVKAAEENQFKGGVVELGLKEGGVKLSTLQDVKTMFDSLPPDVKQKKLQDLGFQNEQQLLDYLNKTRQQVPSWIWQAVNQLQQDIVSGKIIVPKATQKSQIEELRNAKNWTAMEALGKKWAGSSPSSESYFNKTLNERQNTKKIAIVFDVGGRGDLSFNDMAYLGASRAVKDFGLQLTQLQSNSPNDYYTNLQSLAKTGQYDIIIAVGFMMTDAVKKVAAEYPKQRFVLIDGYDPNMPHNVQMVLFKENEGSALAGALAALIALNDHKDTIGIVLGMEIPVLYKFEGGYRFGAYWALNYYKNHAH
;
A
#
# COMPACT_ATOMS: atom_id res chain seq x y z
N MET A 1 -5.54 54.64 -37.78
CA MET A 1 -4.80 54.34 -39.03
C MET A 1 -3.94 53.11 -38.83
N LYS A 2 -4.00 52.26 -39.81
CA LYS A 2 -3.30 50.95 -40.04
C LYS A 2 -3.79 49.74 -39.25
N LYS A 3 -4.59 48.96 -40.01
CA LYS A 3 -4.96 47.54 -39.88
C LYS A 3 -3.73 46.67 -40.04
N TRP A 4 -3.65 45.58 -39.26
CA TRP A 4 -2.88 44.39 -39.66
C TRP A 4 -3.77 43.16 -39.58
N LEU A 5 -3.90 42.53 -40.72
CA LEU A 5 -4.64 41.30 -41.04
C LEU A 5 -3.72 40.13 -40.64
N SER A 6 -4.20 39.18 -39.87
CA SER A 6 -3.53 37.88 -39.67
C SER A 6 -4.33 36.79 -40.39
N ILE A 7 -3.69 36.15 -41.32
CA ILE A 7 -4.14 35.12 -42.21
C ILE A 7 -4.26 33.79 -41.44
N PHE A 8 -5.46 33.19 -41.48
CA PHE A 8 -5.70 31.80 -41.09
C PHE A 8 -5.26 30.87 -42.23
N LEU A 9 -4.30 30.00 -41.98
CA LEU A 9 -3.93 28.90 -42.86
C LEU A 9 -4.74 27.65 -42.45
N VAL A 10 -5.74 27.30 -43.25
CA VAL A 10 -6.52 26.06 -43.14
C VAL A 10 -5.75 24.97 -43.89
N GLY A 11 -5.17 24.02 -43.13
CA GLY A 11 -4.59 22.81 -43.72
C GLY A 11 -5.65 21.76 -44.02
N LEU A 12 -5.92 21.52 -45.28
CA LEU A 12 -6.71 20.41 -45.76
C LEU A 12 -5.95 19.09 -45.56
N VAL A 13 -6.49 18.18 -44.78
CA VAL A 13 -6.04 16.77 -44.77
C VAL A 13 -6.96 15.97 -45.67
N ALA A 14 -6.42 15.45 -46.74
CA ALA A 14 -7.12 14.64 -47.73
C ALA A 14 -7.51 13.28 -47.14
N LEU A 15 -8.81 12.98 -47.26
CA LEU A 15 -9.40 11.67 -46.94
C LEU A 15 -9.18 10.74 -48.16
N SER A 16 -8.34 9.75 -48.02
CA SER A 16 -8.23 8.64 -48.97
C SER A 16 -9.15 7.50 -48.53
N ILE A 17 -10.29 7.39 -49.21
CA ILE A 17 -11.17 6.23 -49.11
C ILE A 17 -10.57 5.14 -50.01
N VAL A 18 -10.21 4.02 -49.41
CA VAL A 18 -10.00 2.76 -50.13
C VAL A 18 -11.13 1.83 -49.75
N ALA A 19 -12.06 1.70 -50.68
CA ALA A 19 -13.04 0.62 -50.69
C ALA A 19 -12.44 -0.59 -51.38
N SER A 20 -12.52 -1.75 -50.73
CA SER A 20 -12.77 -3.02 -51.41
C SER A 20 -12.60 -4.23 -50.54
N GLY A 21 -13.56 -5.11 -50.59
CA GLY A 21 -13.35 -6.53 -50.39
C GLY A 21 -14.13 -7.18 -49.28
N CYS A 22 -15.39 -7.48 -49.51
CA CYS A 22 -16.09 -8.57 -48.83
C CYS A 22 -15.35 -9.89 -49.08
N ILE A 23 -14.83 -10.53 -48.08
CA ILE A 23 -14.60 -11.97 -48.06
C ILE A 23 -15.24 -12.53 -46.79
N SER A 24 -16.21 -13.37 -47.03
CA SER A 24 -16.97 -14.15 -46.09
C SER A 24 -16.11 -15.23 -45.41
N GLY A 25 -16.40 -15.46 -44.17
CA GLY A 25 -16.28 -16.79 -43.60
C GLY A 25 -15.03 -17.04 -42.77
N GLY A 26 -15.25 -17.24 -41.49
CA GLY A 26 -14.27 -17.83 -40.58
C GLY A 26 -14.33 -17.18 -39.21
N ASN A 27 -15.28 -17.54 -38.37
CA ASN A 27 -15.26 -17.32 -36.97
C ASN A 27 -14.15 -18.19 -36.36
N SER A 28 -12.91 -17.76 -36.46
CA SER A 28 -11.84 -18.24 -35.61
C SER A 28 -11.62 -17.19 -34.52
N THR A 29 -12.24 -17.39 -33.36
CA THR A 29 -11.84 -16.73 -32.12
C THR A 29 -10.44 -17.22 -31.75
N ASN A 30 -9.43 -16.76 -32.47
CA ASN A 30 -8.06 -16.85 -32.00
C ASN A 30 -7.90 -15.86 -30.84
N SER A 31 -8.33 -16.26 -29.65
CA SER A 31 -7.93 -15.61 -28.43
C SER A 31 -6.46 -15.99 -28.19
N SER A 32 -5.55 -15.29 -28.84
CA SER A 32 -4.12 -15.47 -28.57
C SER A 32 -3.87 -15.14 -27.09
N THR A 33 -3.35 -16.12 -26.36
CA THR A 33 -2.90 -15.93 -24.97
C THR A 33 -2.09 -14.65 -24.88
N PRO A 34 -2.42 -13.72 -23.95
CA PRO A 34 -1.68 -12.49 -23.79
C PRO A 34 -0.19 -12.75 -23.60
N THR A 35 0.65 -12.14 -24.44
CA THR A 35 2.10 -12.36 -24.44
C THR A 35 2.88 -11.33 -23.64
N LYS A 36 2.21 -10.25 -23.24
CA LYS A 36 2.80 -9.11 -22.50
C LYS A 36 1.85 -8.65 -21.41
N ILE A 37 2.39 -7.92 -20.45
CA ILE A 37 1.65 -7.13 -19.47
C ILE A 37 2.16 -5.69 -19.50
N ASN A 38 1.26 -4.74 -19.61
CA ASN A 38 1.52 -3.32 -19.57
C ASN A 38 1.20 -2.77 -18.17
N ILE A 39 2.16 -2.08 -17.55
CA ILE A 39 2.04 -1.59 -16.17
C ILE A 39 2.12 -0.07 -16.20
N LEU A 40 0.97 0.58 -16.05
CA LEU A 40 0.86 2.03 -15.92
C LEU A 40 1.21 2.42 -14.47
N TYR A 41 1.93 3.54 -14.30
CA TYR A 41 2.23 4.07 -12.99
C TYR A 41 2.13 5.59 -12.97
N THR A 42 1.67 6.13 -11.84
CA THR A 42 1.52 7.59 -11.66
C THR A 42 1.84 7.95 -10.22
N TYR A 43 2.80 8.83 -10.02
CA TYR A 43 3.06 9.50 -8.74
C TYR A 43 2.25 10.80 -8.69
N THR A 44 1.36 10.93 -7.71
CA THR A 44 0.45 12.08 -7.57
C THR A 44 1.09 13.27 -6.85
N GLY A 45 2.21 13.04 -6.16
CA GLY A 45 2.89 14.05 -5.34
C GLY A 45 2.18 14.36 -4.01
N SER A 46 1.17 13.55 -3.60
CA SER A 46 0.40 13.79 -2.38
C SER A 46 -0.10 12.50 -1.76
N PHE A 47 -0.30 12.50 -0.43
CA PHE A 47 -1.01 11.45 0.32
C PHE A 47 -2.39 11.89 0.82
N SER A 48 -2.79 13.17 0.59
CA SER A 48 -4.01 13.76 1.15
C SER A 48 -4.87 14.51 0.12
N ASP A 49 -4.71 14.21 -1.18
CA ASP A 49 -5.45 14.86 -2.27
C ASP A 49 -6.23 13.83 -3.12
N PRO A 50 -7.46 13.48 -2.73
CA PRO A 50 -8.28 12.52 -3.47
C PRO A 50 -8.55 12.93 -4.92
N ALA A 51 -8.59 14.24 -5.23
CA ALA A 51 -8.83 14.71 -6.60
C ALA A 51 -7.69 14.29 -7.55
N LYS A 52 -6.44 14.40 -7.11
CA LYS A 52 -5.29 13.90 -7.88
C LYS A 52 -5.32 12.39 -8.07
N GLY A 53 -5.71 11.64 -7.03
CA GLY A 53 -5.89 10.19 -7.12
C GLY A 53 -6.94 9.80 -8.15
N LYS A 54 -8.08 10.51 -8.16
CA LYS A 54 -9.16 10.30 -9.13
C LYS A 54 -8.70 10.57 -10.56
N GLN A 55 -8.02 11.70 -10.80
CA GLN A 55 -7.51 12.05 -12.13
C GLN A 55 -6.49 11.01 -12.64
N ALA A 56 -5.57 10.57 -11.80
CA ALA A 56 -4.57 9.57 -12.15
C ALA A 56 -5.24 8.23 -12.55
N ALA A 57 -6.21 7.77 -11.76
CA ALA A 57 -6.94 6.54 -12.04
C ALA A 57 -7.81 6.64 -13.31
N GLN A 58 -8.48 7.76 -13.52
CA GLN A 58 -9.25 8.01 -14.76
C GLN A 58 -8.35 7.91 -15.99
N ALA A 59 -7.17 8.51 -15.96
CA ALA A 59 -6.21 8.44 -17.07
C ALA A 59 -5.74 7.00 -17.32
N GLN A 60 -5.52 6.21 -16.27
CA GLN A 60 -5.15 4.79 -16.39
C GLN A 60 -6.30 3.92 -16.91
N LEU A 61 -7.54 4.16 -16.46
CA LEU A 61 -8.74 3.48 -16.98
C LEU A 61 -8.96 3.76 -18.48
N GLN A 62 -8.74 5.00 -18.93
CA GLN A 62 -8.80 5.37 -20.34
C GLN A 62 -7.74 4.64 -21.19
N GLN A 63 -6.60 4.30 -20.60
CA GLN A 63 -5.54 3.50 -21.23
C GLN A 63 -5.78 1.98 -21.09
N GLY A 64 -6.92 1.56 -20.56
CA GLY A 64 -7.32 0.16 -20.47
C GLY A 64 -6.88 -0.57 -19.21
N ALA A 65 -6.46 0.14 -18.14
CA ALA A 65 -6.15 -0.50 -16.87
C ALA A 65 -7.35 -1.29 -16.34
N TRP A 66 -7.15 -2.59 -16.13
CA TRP A 66 -8.21 -3.52 -15.71
C TRP A 66 -8.25 -3.74 -14.20
N VAL A 67 -7.11 -3.53 -13.54
CA VAL A 67 -7.00 -3.44 -12.07
C VAL A 67 -6.06 -2.29 -11.75
N ILE A 68 -6.43 -1.44 -10.79
CA ILE A 68 -5.58 -0.33 -10.33
C ILE A 68 -5.28 -0.50 -8.85
N TYR A 69 -4.00 -0.64 -8.51
CA TYR A 69 -3.53 -0.64 -7.14
C TYR A 69 -3.23 0.78 -6.68
N GLN A 70 -3.85 1.22 -5.60
CA GLN A 70 -3.56 2.51 -4.99
C GLN A 70 -2.55 2.37 -3.83
N VAL A 71 -1.55 3.24 -3.81
CA VAL A 71 -0.50 3.34 -2.78
C VAL A 71 -0.31 4.82 -2.45
N ALA A 72 -1.37 5.46 -2.01
CA ALA A 72 -1.40 6.93 -1.91
C ALA A 72 -2.16 7.47 -0.69
N GLY A 73 -2.36 6.65 0.37
CA GLY A 73 -3.06 7.07 1.58
C GLY A 73 -4.45 7.65 1.27
N GLY A 74 -4.79 8.81 1.83
CA GLY A 74 -6.06 9.50 1.56
C GLY A 74 -6.27 9.89 0.10
N THR A 75 -5.20 10.17 -0.66
CA THR A 75 -5.26 10.38 -2.12
C THR A 75 -5.83 9.16 -2.85
N GLY A 76 -5.57 7.96 -2.34
CA GLY A 76 -6.06 6.70 -2.89
C GLY A 76 -7.58 6.54 -2.85
N LEU A 77 -8.29 7.25 -1.99
CA LEU A 77 -9.76 7.26 -1.97
C LEU A 77 -10.32 7.72 -3.32
N GLY A 78 -9.65 8.66 -3.99
CA GLY A 78 -10.02 9.11 -5.32
C GLY A 78 -9.89 8.03 -6.39
N VAL A 79 -8.94 7.08 -6.24
CA VAL A 79 -8.81 5.93 -7.14
C VAL A 79 -10.06 5.06 -7.07
N PHE A 80 -10.56 4.77 -5.87
CA PHE A 80 -11.78 4.00 -5.67
C PHE A 80 -13.00 4.69 -6.30
N GLU A 81 -13.07 6.04 -6.18
CA GLU A 81 -14.11 6.83 -6.84
C GLU A 81 -14.05 6.70 -8.36
N ALA A 82 -12.88 6.85 -8.96
CA ALA A 82 -12.72 6.73 -10.41
C ALA A 82 -13.15 5.37 -10.95
N VAL A 83 -12.76 4.28 -10.29
CA VAL A 83 -13.15 2.92 -10.68
C VAL A 83 -14.66 2.74 -10.49
N GLY A 84 -15.23 3.24 -9.38
CA GLY A 84 -16.67 3.19 -9.14
C GLY A 84 -17.48 3.97 -10.18
N ASP A 85 -17.02 5.16 -10.55
CA ASP A 85 -17.66 5.97 -11.60
C ASP A 85 -17.61 5.26 -12.97
N TYR A 86 -16.49 4.62 -13.29
CA TYR A 86 -16.35 3.82 -14.50
C TYR A 86 -17.33 2.64 -14.53
N LEU A 87 -17.47 1.90 -13.42
CA LEU A 87 -18.43 0.81 -13.32
C LEU A 87 -19.87 1.31 -13.49
N LYS A 88 -20.22 2.40 -12.83
CA LYS A 88 -21.56 3.02 -12.94
C LYS A 88 -21.85 3.47 -14.36
N ALA A 89 -20.90 4.12 -15.05
CA ALA A 89 -21.06 4.55 -16.44
C ALA A 89 -21.26 3.37 -17.40
N ASN A 90 -20.80 2.18 -17.05
CA ASN A 90 -20.96 0.94 -17.79
C ASN A 90 -22.08 0.03 -17.26
N ASN A 91 -23.00 0.54 -16.43
CA ASN A 91 -24.11 -0.20 -15.81
C ASN A 91 -23.67 -1.44 -15.01
N LYS A 92 -22.46 -1.42 -14.42
CA LYS A 92 -21.92 -2.50 -13.58
C LYS A 92 -22.03 -2.13 -12.11
N LYS A 93 -22.38 -3.11 -11.27
CA LYS A 93 -22.38 -2.99 -9.79
C LYS A 93 -21.07 -3.47 -9.15
N MET A 94 -20.32 -4.31 -9.85
CA MET A 94 -19.05 -4.90 -9.42
C MET A 94 -18.07 -4.91 -10.58
N GLY A 95 -16.77 -4.89 -10.25
CA GLY A 95 -15.72 -5.04 -11.25
C GLY A 95 -15.74 -6.40 -11.98
N PRO A 96 -14.85 -6.66 -12.94
CA PRO A 96 -13.79 -5.73 -13.33
C PRO A 96 -14.27 -4.52 -14.16
N PRO A 97 -13.49 -3.41 -14.20
CA PRO A 97 -12.22 -3.19 -13.53
C PRO A 97 -12.33 -3.13 -12.01
N PHE A 98 -11.23 -3.49 -11.32
CA PHE A 98 -11.15 -3.46 -9.85
C PHE A 98 -10.11 -2.45 -9.36
N ALA A 99 -10.22 -2.08 -8.09
CA ALA A 99 -9.15 -1.46 -7.34
C ALA A 99 -8.55 -2.44 -6.32
N ILE A 100 -7.29 -2.21 -5.94
CA ILE A 100 -6.65 -2.83 -4.79
C ILE A 100 -6.32 -1.74 -3.78
N GLY A 101 -6.69 -1.95 -2.50
CA GLY A 101 -6.41 -1.05 -1.40
C GLY A 101 -4.99 -1.20 -0.85
N VAL A 102 -4.61 -0.33 0.10
CA VAL A 102 -3.29 -0.33 0.75
C VAL A 102 -3.39 -0.12 2.25
N ASP A 103 -2.36 -0.55 2.97
CA ASP A 103 -2.11 -0.43 4.40
C ASP A 103 -3.14 -1.13 5.29
N SER A 104 -4.43 -0.83 5.13
CA SER A 104 -5.52 -1.42 5.89
C SER A 104 -6.43 -2.29 5.02
N ALA A 105 -7.34 -3.05 5.62
CA ALA A 105 -8.39 -3.75 4.88
C ALA A 105 -9.44 -2.75 4.41
N GLN A 106 -9.21 -2.13 3.25
CA GLN A 106 -10.03 -1.06 2.68
C GLN A 106 -11.20 -1.57 1.84
N ASP A 107 -11.37 -2.87 1.70
CA ASP A 107 -12.37 -3.53 0.81
C ASP A 107 -13.79 -3.01 1.04
N TRP A 108 -14.12 -2.66 2.30
CA TRP A 108 -15.43 -2.13 2.70
C TRP A 108 -15.67 -0.67 2.32
N ILE A 109 -14.62 0.10 1.98
CA ILE A 109 -14.76 1.54 1.66
C ILE A 109 -15.60 1.72 0.41
N LYS A 110 -15.42 0.85 -0.59
CA LYS A 110 -16.23 0.86 -1.82
C LYS A 110 -16.52 -0.57 -2.27
N PRO A 111 -17.56 -1.21 -1.68
CA PRO A 111 -17.92 -2.59 -2.00
C PRO A 111 -18.22 -2.77 -3.50
N GLY A 112 -17.75 -3.87 -4.08
CA GLY A 112 -17.86 -4.14 -5.51
C GLY A 112 -16.75 -3.54 -6.37
N VAL A 113 -16.02 -2.55 -5.85
CA VAL A 113 -14.90 -1.88 -6.54
C VAL A 113 -13.56 -2.46 -6.08
N ILE A 114 -13.38 -2.63 -4.77
CA ILE A 114 -12.11 -3.07 -4.17
C ILE A 114 -12.15 -4.59 -4.01
N ILE A 115 -11.23 -5.27 -4.71
CA ILE A 115 -11.19 -6.74 -4.72
C ILE A 115 -10.40 -7.31 -3.53
N SER A 116 -9.40 -6.60 -3.09
CA SER A 116 -8.55 -6.91 -1.93
C SER A 116 -7.73 -5.68 -1.57
N SER A 117 -7.04 -5.71 -0.43
CA SER A 117 -6.12 -4.66 -0.01
C SER A 117 -4.77 -5.28 0.36
N MET A 118 -3.67 -4.68 -0.09
CA MET A 118 -2.35 -5.03 0.40
C MET A 118 -2.14 -4.37 1.76
N MET A 119 -2.35 -5.12 2.81
CA MET A 119 -2.22 -4.65 4.18
C MET A 119 -0.77 -4.52 4.58
N LYS A 120 -0.40 -3.36 5.09
CA LYS A 120 0.84 -3.08 5.80
C LYS A 120 0.51 -3.02 7.28
N ARG A 121 0.90 -4.03 8.01
CA ARG A 121 0.47 -4.28 9.38
C ARG A 121 1.21 -3.38 10.38
N VAL A 122 1.07 -2.07 10.17
CA VAL A 122 1.59 -1.05 11.10
C VAL A 122 1.05 -1.26 12.51
N ASP A 123 -0.20 -1.72 12.63
CA ASP A 123 -0.82 -2.12 13.90
C ASP A 123 -0.02 -3.18 14.64
N VAL A 124 0.51 -4.18 13.94
CA VAL A 124 1.37 -5.22 14.51
C VAL A 124 2.71 -4.63 14.95
N GLY A 125 3.31 -3.79 14.13
CA GLY A 125 4.58 -3.13 14.45
C GLY A 125 4.48 -2.27 15.72
N VAL A 126 3.47 -1.42 15.80
CA VAL A 126 3.21 -0.57 16.96
C VAL A 126 2.89 -1.40 18.20
N TYR A 127 1.98 -2.36 18.09
CA TYR A 127 1.61 -3.23 19.21
C TYR A 127 2.80 -3.99 19.77
N ASN A 128 3.63 -4.60 18.92
CA ASN A 128 4.80 -5.38 19.34
C ASN A 128 5.86 -4.49 20.02
N ALA A 129 6.05 -3.26 19.53
CA ALA A 129 6.98 -2.32 20.15
C ALA A 129 6.52 -1.90 21.56
N VAL A 130 5.22 -1.62 21.73
CA VAL A 130 4.63 -1.32 23.05
C VAL A 130 4.74 -2.53 23.97
N LYS A 131 4.37 -3.72 23.48
CA LYS A 131 4.51 -4.97 24.24
C LYS A 131 5.94 -5.18 24.71
N ALA A 132 6.93 -5.02 23.84
CA ALA A 132 8.34 -5.16 24.22
C ALA A 132 8.76 -4.14 25.30
N ALA A 133 8.21 -2.92 25.25
CA ALA A 133 8.47 -1.92 26.28
C ALA A 133 7.87 -2.31 27.64
N GLU A 134 6.62 -2.81 27.64
CA GLU A 134 5.93 -3.26 28.87
C GLU A 134 6.59 -4.50 29.51
N GLU A 135 7.09 -5.40 28.68
CA GLU A 135 7.77 -6.63 29.10
C GLU A 135 9.27 -6.42 29.42
N ASN A 136 9.77 -5.18 29.40
CA ASN A 136 11.20 -4.83 29.54
C ASN A 136 12.12 -5.56 28.53
N GLN A 137 11.61 -5.78 27.31
CA GLN A 137 12.32 -6.43 26.21
C GLN A 137 12.58 -5.48 25.04
N PHE A 138 12.36 -4.17 25.25
CA PHE A 138 12.58 -3.17 24.21
C PHE A 138 14.03 -3.15 23.74
N LYS A 139 14.20 -3.15 22.41
CA LYS A 139 15.52 -3.07 21.75
C LYS A 139 15.47 -1.98 20.70
N GLY A 140 16.43 -1.07 20.74
CA GLY A 140 16.69 -0.16 19.62
C GLY A 140 17.26 -0.92 18.43
N GLY A 141 17.30 -0.24 17.28
CA GLY A 141 17.76 -0.82 16.02
C GLY A 141 16.63 -1.09 15.03
N VAL A 142 16.84 -1.97 14.06
CA VAL A 142 15.90 -2.22 12.97
C VAL A 142 15.10 -3.49 13.25
N VAL A 143 13.77 -3.37 13.09
CA VAL A 143 12.83 -4.49 13.02
C VAL A 143 12.18 -4.43 11.64
N GLU A 144 12.35 -5.45 10.81
CA GLU A 144 11.73 -5.51 9.49
C GLU A 144 10.69 -6.64 9.41
N LEU A 145 9.46 -6.28 9.02
CA LEU A 145 8.31 -7.17 9.00
C LEU A 145 7.85 -7.44 7.57
N GLY A 146 7.98 -8.68 7.12
CA GLY A 146 7.55 -9.16 5.80
C GLY A 146 6.33 -10.08 5.87
N LEU A 147 6.13 -10.86 4.80
CA LEU A 147 5.09 -11.90 4.74
C LEU A 147 5.27 -12.95 5.83
N LYS A 148 6.51 -13.38 6.08
CA LYS A 148 6.86 -14.39 7.07
C LYS A 148 6.51 -13.95 8.49
N GLU A 149 6.74 -12.70 8.82
CA GLU A 149 6.46 -12.09 10.12
C GLU A 149 5.01 -11.59 10.25
N GLY A 150 4.20 -11.73 9.19
CA GLY A 150 2.83 -11.19 9.14
C GLY A 150 2.75 -9.66 9.07
N GLY A 151 3.86 -9.00 8.68
CA GLY A 151 3.95 -7.56 8.56
C GLY A 151 3.30 -6.99 7.30
N VAL A 152 3.16 -7.81 6.26
CA VAL A 152 2.42 -7.50 5.03
C VAL A 152 1.59 -8.70 4.61
N LYS A 153 0.46 -8.48 3.95
CA LYS A 153 -0.43 -9.55 3.42
C LYS A 153 -1.48 -8.96 2.49
N LEU A 154 -2.17 -9.80 1.73
CA LEU A 154 -3.47 -9.41 1.15
C LEU A 154 -4.57 -9.58 2.20
N SER A 155 -5.55 -8.67 2.18
CA SER A 155 -6.71 -8.70 3.07
C SER A 155 -7.56 -9.95 2.84
N THR A 156 -8.19 -10.41 3.91
CA THR A 156 -9.25 -11.42 3.91
C THR A 156 -10.57 -10.80 4.39
N LEU A 157 -11.67 -11.49 4.25
CA LEU A 157 -12.94 -11.02 4.83
C LEU A 157 -12.88 -10.90 6.37
N GLN A 158 -12.06 -11.74 7.02
CA GLN A 158 -11.83 -11.64 8.46
C GLN A 158 -11.07 -10.36 8.83
N ASP A 159 -10.11 -9.91 8.00
CA ASP A 159 -9.41 -8.65 8.23
C ASP A 159 -10.38 -7.46 8.10
N VAL A 160 -11.25 -7.48 7.09
CA VAL A 160 -12.30 -6.48 6.91
C VAL A 160 -13.22 -6.44 8.13
N LYS A 161 -13.69 -7.61 8.59
CA LYS A 161 -14.51 -7.72 9.79
C LYS A 161 -13.79 -7.10 10.99
N THR A 162 -12.54 -7.44 11.22
CA THR A 162 -11.74 -6.93 12.33
C THR A 162 -11.59 -5.40 12.27
N MET A 163 -11.31 -4.85 11.09
CA MET A 163 -11.23 -3.40 10.89
C MET A 163 -12.57 -2.72 11.16
N PHE A 164 -13.66 -3.30 10.66
CA PHE A 164 -14.99 -2.76 10.82
C PHE A 164 -15.46 -2.81 12.29
N ASP A 165 -15.12 -3.89 13.01
CA ASP A 165 -15.40 -4.06 14.43
C ASP A 165 -14.60 -3.12 15.33
N SER A 166 -13.48 -2.59 14.85
CA SER A 166 -12.67 -1.60 15.58
C SER A 166 -13.29 -0.20 15.59
N LEU A 167 -14.29 0.05 14.74
CA LEU A 167 -15.00 1.33 14.70
C LEU A 167 -15.93 1.47 15.89
N PRO A 168 -16.13 2.71 16.43
CA PRO A 168 -17.19 2.96 17.40
C PRO A 168 -18.56 2.53 16.86
N PRO A 169 -19.48 2.01 17.71
CA PRO A 169 -20.76 1.45 17.28
C PRO A 169 -21.61 2.40 16.42
N ASP A 170 -21.66 3.68 16.79
CA ASP A 170 -22.39 4.73 16.07
C ASP A 170 -21.75 5.01 14.69
N VAL A 171 -20.42 5.04 14.62
CA VAL A 171 -19.66 5.20 13.36
C VAL A 171 -19.88 3.99 12.45
N LYS A 172 -19.81 2.78 13.01
CA LYS A 172 -20.07 1.52 12.30
C LYS A 172 -21.48 1.52 11.69
N GLN A 173 -22.48 1.84 12.50
CA GLN A 173 -23.88 1.89 12.06
C GLN A 173 -24.09 2.91 10.95
N LYS A 174 -23.56 4.11 11.10
CA LYS A 174 -23.62 5.15 10.07
C LYS A 174 -22.98 4.70 8.77
N LYS A 175 -21.78 4.11 8.82
CA LYS A 175 -21.08 3.62 7.62
C LYS A 175 -21.87 2.53 6.89
N LEU A 176 -22.50 1.60 7.61
CA LEU A 176 -23.37 0.60 7.00
C LEU A 176 -24.53 1.25 6.25
N GLN A 177 -25.18 2.24 6.85
CA GLN A 177 -26.28 2.98 6.23
C GLN A 177 -25.80 3.76 4.99
N ASP A 178 -24.68 4.47 5.09
CA ASP A 178 -24.08 5.23 3.98
C ASP A 178 -23.70 4.32 2.77
N LEU A 179 -23.33 3.07 3.06
CA LEU A 179 -23.03 2.05 2.06
C LEU A 179 -24.26 1.29 1.55
N GLY A 180 -25.44 1.51 2.16
CA GLY A 180 -26.70 0.88 1.78
C GLY A 180 -26.90 -0.54 2.33
N PHE A 181 -26.17 -0.92 3.40
CA PHE A 181 -26.31 -2.21 4.06
C PHE A 181 -27.06 -2.08 5.38
N GLN A 182 -27.93 -3.06 5.69
CA GLN A 182 -28.68 -3.08 6.94
C GLN A 182 -27.84 -3.53 8.14
N ASN A 183 -26.85 -4.40 7.89
CA ASN A 183 -25.96 -4.95 8.89
C ASN A 183 -24.63 -5.38 8.29
N GLU A 184 -23.67 -5.68 9.14
CA GLU A 184 -22.31 -6.10 8.76
C GLU A 184 -22.31 -7.40 7.94
N GLN A 185 -23.19 -8.37 8.25
CA GLN A 185 -23.22 -9.62 7.51
C GLN A 185 -23.55 -9.40 6.03
N GLN A 186 -24.52 -8.52 5.73
CA GLN A 186 -24.83 -8.15 4.34
C GLN A 186 -23.63 -7.52 3.61
N LEU A 187 -22.86 -6.68 4.31
CA LEU A 187 -21.63 -6.13 3.75
C LEU A 187 -20.62 -7.25 3.44
N LEU A 188 -20.35 -8.14 4.40
CA LEU A 188 -19.40 -9.24 4.24
C LEU A 188 -19.82 -10.20 3.11
N ASP A 189 -21.13 -10.51 3.02
CA ASP A 189 -21.67 -11.34 1.94
C ASP A 189 -21.49 -10.67 0.56
N TYR A 190 -21.68 -9.35 0.49
CA TYR A 190 -21.45 -8.59 -0.74
C TYR A 190 -19.97 -8.55 -1.13
N LEU A 191 -19.07 -8.37 -0.18
CA LEU A 191 -17.62 -8.44 -0.41
C LEU A 191 -17.18 -9.83 -0.84
N ASN A 192 -17.73 -10.88 -0.23
CA ASN A 192 -17.48 -12.26 -0.66
C ASN A 192 -17.94 -12.49 -2.11
N LYS A 193 -19.13 -12.00 -2.47
CA LYS A 193 -19.65 -12.05 -3.83
C LYS A 193 -18.76 -11.29 -4.82
N THR A 194 -18.18 -10.17 -4.41
CA THR A 194 -17.20 -9.42 -5.20
C THR A 194 -15.94 -10.29 -5.45
N ARG A 195 -15.41 -10.93 -4.42
CA ARG A 195 -14.25 -11.83 -4.54
C ARG A 195 -14.51 -13.05 -5.43
N GLN A 196 -15.73 -13.56 -5.45
CA GLN A 196 -16.18 -14.66 -6.30
C GLN A 196 -16.25 -14.29 -7.79
N GLN A 197 -16.15 -12.99 -8.15
CA GLN A 197 -15.97 -12.59 -9.56
C GLN A 197 -14.59 -13.01 -10.11
N VAL A 198 -13.64 -13.29 -9.22
CA VAL A 198 -12.30 -13.74 -9.58
C VAL A 198 -12.24 -15.27 -9.43
N PRO A 199 -11.85 -16.00 -10.47
CA PRO A 199 -11.73 -17.46 -10.44
C PRO A 199 -10.85 -17.94 -9.29
N SER A 200 -11.24 -19.07 -8.67
CA SER A 200 -10.54 -19.62 -7.50
C SER A 200 -9.07 -19.95 -7.76
N TRP A 201 -8.73 -20.39 -8.97
CA TRP A 201 -7.36 -20.70 -9.36
C TRP A 201 -6.42 -19.49 -9.26
N ILE A 202 -6.92 -18.26 -9.49
CA ILE A 202 -6.13 -17.03 -9.33
C ILE A 202 -5.72 -16.85 -7.86
N TRP A 203 -6.67 -17.01 -6.93
CA TRP A 203 -6.37 -16.95 -5.50
C TRP A 203 -5.39 -18.04 -5.07
N GLN A 204 -5.51 -19.24 -5.63
CA GLN A 204 -4.57 -20.34 -5.38
C GLN A 204 -3.18 -20.03 -5.90
N ALA A 205 -3.07 -19.45 -7.10
CA ALA A 205 -1.79 -19.02 -7.68
C ALA A 205 -1.11 -17.93 -6.82
N VAL A 206 -1.87 -16.93 -6.36
CA VAL A 206 -1.35 -15.89 -5.47
C VAL A 206 -0.89 -16.46 -4.13
N ASN A 207 -1.64 -17.43 -3.56
CA ASN A 207 -1.22 -18.16 -2.35
C ASN A 207 0.06 -18.95 -2.57
N GLN A 208 0.24 -19.58 -3.74
CA GLN A 208 1.47 -20.27 -4.09
C GLN A 208 2.65 -19.30 -4.15
N LEU A 209 2.48 -18.14 -4.77
CA LEU A 209 3.51 -17.11 -4.78
C LEU A 209 3.87 -16.68 -3.35
N GLN A 210 2.89 -16.48 -2.48
CA GLN A 210 3.13 -16.15 -1.08
C GLN A 210 3.98 -17.22 -0.38
N GLN A 211 3.66 -18.49 -0.55
CA GLN A 211 4.42 -19.60 0.03
C GLN A 211 5.85 -19.67 -0.52
N ASP A 212 6.03 -19.44 -1.82
CA ASP A 212 7.33 -19.43 -2.47
C ASP A 212 8.22 -18.25 -1.98
N ILE A 213 7.62 -17.08 -1.67
CA ILE A 213 8.33 -15.96 -1.07
C ILE A 213 8.68 -16.26 0.40
N VAL A 214 7.72 -16.74 1.20
CA VAL A 214 7.93 -17.05 2.63
C VAL A 214 8.99 -18.14 2.83
N SER A 215 9.05 -19.13 1.94
CA SER A 215 10.07 -20.17 1.97
C SER A 215 11.45 -19.73 1.43
N GLY A 216 11.54 -18.53 0.83
CA GLY A 216 12.76 -18.04 0.20
C GLY A 216 13.07 -18.64 -1.19
N LYS A 217 12.16 -19.42 -1.76
CA LYS A 217 12.28 -19.93 -3.12
C LYS A 217 12.21 -18.83 -4.16
N ILE A 218 11.40 -17.79 -3.88
CA ILE A 218 11.30 -16.55 -4.67
C ILE A 218 11.76 -15.39 -3.81
N ILE A 219 12.66 -14.56 -4.34
CA ILE A 219 13.18 -13.36 -3.68
C ILE A 219 12.68 -12.15 -4.45
N VAL A 220 11.80 -11.37 -3.81
CA VAL A 220 11.26 -10.14 -4.40
C VAL A 220 12.28 -9.02 -4.27
N PRO A 221 12.68 -8.35 -5.37
CA PRO A 221 13.64 -7.26 -5.33
C PRO A 221 13.12 -6.08 -4.49
N LYS A 222 13.99 -5.51 -3.67
CA LYS A 222 13.68 -4.40 -2.78
C LYS A 222 14.35 -3.13 -3.30
N ALA A 223 13.61 -2.33 -4.07
CA ALA A 223 14.09 -1.03 -4.54
C ALA A 223 13.94 0.03 -3.45
N THR A 224 15.02 0.70 -3.10
CA THR A 224 15.05 1.81 -2.13
C THR A 224 15.67 3.07 -2.72
N GLN A 225 16.13 3.00 -3.98
CA GLN A 225 16.75 4.09 -4.70
C GLN A 225 16.09 4.27 -6.07
N LYS A 226 16.15 5.51 -6.58
CA LYS A 226 15.58 5.83 -7.90
C LYS A 226 16.17 4.99 -9.03
N SER A 227 17.48 4.79 -9.02
CA SER A 227 18.17 3.94 -10.01
C SER A 227 17.66 2.50 -10.00
N GLN A 228 17.36 1.96 -8.83
CA GLN A 228 16.84 0.59 -8.68
C GLN A 228 15.41 0.45 -9.23
N ILE A 229 14.54 1.43 -8.96
CA ILE A 229 13.18 1.36 -9.55
C ILE A 229 13.21 1.56 -11.06
N GLU A 230 14.12 2.35 -11.59
CA GLU A 230 14.32 2.48 -13.03
C GLU A 230 14.83 1.17 -13.66
N GLU A 231 15.75 0.45 -12.98
CA GLU A 231 16.20 -0.87 -13.43
C GLU A 231 15.03 -1.86 -13.49
N LEU A 232 14.12 -1.86 -12.48
CA LEU A 232 12.91 -2.66 -12.47
C LEU A 232 11.90 -2.24 -13.55
N ARG A 233 11.76 -0.96 -13.84
CA ARG A 233 10.90 -0.45 -14.93
C ARG A 233 11.40 -0.93 -16.31
N ASN A 234 12.68 -1.15 -16.46
CA ASN A 234 13.32 -1.62 -17.69
C ASN A 234 13.32 -3.15 -17.83
N ALA A 235 13.17 -3.89 -16.75
CA ALA A 235 13.04 -5.34 -16.76
C ALA A 235 11.63 -5.73 -17.28
N LYS A 236 11.53 -6.24 -18.50
CA LYS A 236 10.26 -6.50 -19.20
C LYS A 236 9.88 -7.98 -19.29
N ASN A 237 10.49 -8.84 -18.49
CA ASN A 237 10.20 -10.27 -18.45
C ASN A 237 10.54 -10.87 -17.08
N TRP A 238 10.03 -12.09 -16.83
CA TRP A 238 10.21 -12.78 -15.56
C TRP A 238 11.68 -13.04 -15.23
N THR A 239 12.47 -13.53 -16.20
CA THR A 239 13.88 -13.87 -16.00
C THR A 239 14.68 -12.67 -15.50
N ALA A 240 14.45 -11.49 -16.10
CA ALA A 240 15.11 -10.26 -15.68
C ALA A 240 14.67 -9.83 -14.25
N MET A 241 13.37 -9.95 -13.95
CA MET A 241 12.85 -9.65 -12.61
C MET A 241 13.42 -10.56 -11.53
N GLU A 242 13.45 -11.87 -11.79
CA GLU A 242 14.02 -12.87 -10.88
C GLU A 242 15.53 -12.63 -10.65
N ALA A 243 16.28 -12.30 -11.69
CA ALA A 243 17.69 -11.95 -11.58
C ALA A 243 17.93 -10.74 -10.67
N LEU A 244 17.08 -9.71 -10.75
CA LEU A 244 17.15 -8.55 -9.86
C LEU A 244 16.85 -8.92 -8.40
N GLY A 245 15.88 -9.79 -8.16
CA GLY A 245 15.60 -10.32 -6.82
C GLY A 245 16.85 -11.00 -6.22
N LYS A 246 17.48 -11.88 -6.97
CA LYS A 246 18.73 -12.56 -6.56
C LYS A 246 19.90 -11.59 -6.37
N LYS A 247 20.07 -10.63 -7.28
CA LYS A 247 21.13 -9.61 -7.23
C LYS A 247 21.05 -8.74 -5.97
N TRP A 248 19.84 -8.41 -5.52
CA TRP A 248 19.62 -7.53 -4.37
C TRP A 248 19.30 -8.29 -3.08
N ALA A 249 19.32 -9.62 -3.10
CA ALA A 249 19.23 -10.43 -1.90
C ALA A 249 20.37 -10.09 -0.94
N GLY A 250 20.06 -9.74 0.30
CA GLY A 250 21.06 -9.35 1.30
C GLY A 250 21.40 -7.87 1.37
N SER A 251 20.82 -7.00 0.51
CA SER A 251 20.99 -5.55 0.61
C SER A 251 20.07 -4.88 1.66
N SER A 252 19.37 -5.66 2.46
CA SER A 252 18.58 -5.17 3.58
C SER A 252 19.47 -4.60 4.68
N PRO A 253 19.05 -3.53 5.40
CA PRO A 253 19.71 -3.11 6.61
C PRO A 253 19.86 -4.30 7.55
N SER A 254 21.06 -4.50 8.09
CA SER A 254 21.27 -5.55 9.08
C SER A 254 20.36 -5.28 10.27
N SER A 255 19.67 -6.32 10.75
CA SER A 255 18.87 -6.27 11.98
C SER A 255 19.78 -6.25 13.22
N GLU A 256 20.78 -5.37 13.26
CA GLU A 256 21.56 -5.17 14.45
C GLU A 256 20.67 -4.56 15.54
N SER A 257 20.34 -5.36 16.52
CA SER A 257 19.61 -4.87 17.69
C SER A 257 20.57 -4.19 18.63
N TYR A 258 20.42 -2.88 18.80
CA TYR A 258 21.17 -2.09 19.78
C TYR A 258 20.48 -2.18 21.14
N PHE A 259 20.65 -3.28 21.83
CA PHE A 259 20.08 -3.43 23.17
C PHE A 259 20.84 -2.61 24.19
N ASN A 260 20.15 -1.72 24.90
CA ASN A 260 20.67 -1.00 26.05
C ASN A 260 19.93 -1.45 27.31
N LYS A 261 20.62 -2.16 28.22
CA LYS A 261 20.06 -2.67 29.48
C LYS A 261 19.46 -1.56 30.34
N THR A 262 20.08 -0.37 30.33
CA THR A 262 19.62 0.79 31.11
C THR A 262 18.23 1.26 30.72
N LEU A 263 17.82 1.10 29.44
CA LEU A 263 16.48 1.47 28.96
C LEU A 263 15.39 0.54 29.47
N ASN A 264 15.74 -0.71 29.77
CA ASN A 264 14.78 -1.70 30.29
C ASN A 264 14.59 -1.60 31.81
N GLU A 265 15.50 -0.92 32.54
CA GLU A 265 15.40 -0.70 33.98
C GLU A 265 14.51 0.51 34.33
N ARG A 266 13.94 1.18 33.34
CA ARG A 266 13.05 2.34 33.53
C ARG A 266 11.76 1.92 34.23
N GLN A 267 11.28 2.77 35.15
CA GLN A 267 9.97 2.59 35.77
C GLN A 267 8.87 2.59 34.69
N ASN A 268 7.98 1.64 34.77
CA ASN A 268 6.79 1.57 33.91
C ASN A 268 5.78 2.63 34.39
N THR A 269 5.56 3.67 33.59
CA THR A 269 4.66 4.79 33.88
C THR A 269 3.20 4.50 33.48
N LYS A 270 2.97 3.39 32.77
CA LYS A 270 1.67 3.05 32.19
C LYS A 270 1.12 4.11 31.23
N LYS A 271 2.03 4.88 30.61
CA LYS A 271 1.68 5.91 29.64
C LYS A 271 2.51 5.75 28.36
N ILE A 272 1.84 5.81 27.23
CA ILE A 272 2.48 5.83 25.91
C ILE A 272 2.01 7.06 25.13
N ALA A 273 2.82 7.51 24.17
CA ALA A 273 2.44 8.59 23.26
C ALA A 273 2.61 8.18 21.82
N ILE A 274 1.76 8.70 20.95
CA ILE A 274 1.85 8.54 19.49
C ILE A 274 1.75 9.90 18.80
N VAL A 275 2.64 10.15 17.86
CA VAL A 275 2.69 11.36 17.03
C VAL A 275 2.44 10.94 15.60
N PHE A 276 1.38 11.48 15.00
CA PHE A 276 1.00 11.24 13.62
C PHE A 276 1.64 12.26 12.68
N ASP A 277 1.95 11.83 11.47
CA ASP A 277 2.44 12.70 10.41
C ASP A 277 1.33 13.61 9.85
N VAL A 278 1.66 14.39 8.82
CA VAL A 278 0.73 15.33 8.18
C VAL A 278 -0.43 14.65 7.45
N GLY A 279 -0.35 13.33 7.19
CA GLY A 279 -1.46 12.53 6.66
C GLY A 279 -2.61 12.41 7.66
N GLY A 280 -2.26 12.29 8.92
CA GLY A 280 -3.18 12.33 10.05
C GLY A 280 -4.16 11.18 10.18
N ARG A 281 -4.91 11.23 11.30
CA ARG A 281 -5.99 10.30 11.57
C ARG A 281 -7.18 10.50 10.62
N GLY A 282 -7.87 9.41 10.29
CA GLY A 282 -8.98 9.41 9.34
C GLY A 282 -8.56 9.15 7.89
N ASP A 283 -7.31 8.77 7.67
CA ASP A 283 -6.79 8.39 6.34
C ASP A 283 -7.32 7.03 5.86
N LEU A 284 -7.99 6.26 6.74
CA LEU A 284 -8.46 4.89 6.51
C LEU A 284 -7.34 3.95 6.01
N SER A 285 -6.10 4.26 6.37
CA SER A 285 -4.87 3.67 5.85
C SER A 285 -3.80 3.62 6.95
N PHE A 286 -2.64 4.23 6.71
CA PHE A 286 -1.40 4.14 7.47
C PHE A 286 -1.51 4.64 8.92
N ASN A 287 -2.00 5.88 9.12
CA ASN A 287 -2.10 6.47 10.45
C ASN A 287 -3.20 5.80 11.31
N ASP A 288 -4.32 5.42 10.68
CA ASP A 288 -5.38 4.69 11.37
C ASP A 288 -4.93 3.29 11.79
N MET A 289 -4.08 2.61 11.00
CA MET A 289 -3.47 1.34 11.39
C MET A 289 -2.51 1.49 12.57
N ALA A 290 -1.70 2.55 12.61
CA ALA A 290 -0.84 2.84 13.76
C ALA A 290 -1.65 3.04 15.04
N TYR A 291 -2.72 3.81 14.94
CA TYR A 291 -3.65 4.01 16.06
C TYR A 291 -4.32 2.72 16.52
N LEU A 292 -4.72 1.86 15.60
CA LEU A 292 -5.32 0.55 15.92
C LEU A 292 -4.36 -0.28 16.78
N GLY A 293 -3.06 -0.32 16.42
CA GLY A 293 -2.04 -1.02 17.18
C GLY A 293 -1.86 -0.45 18.58
N ALA A 294 -1.76 0.88 18.68
CA ALA A 294 -1.65 1.58 19.97
C ALA A 294 -2.88 1.35 20.86
N SER A 295 -4.09 1.47 20.29
CA SER A 295 -5.35 1.28 21.02
C SER A 295 -5.50 -0.15 21.56
N ARG A 296 -5.09 -1.15 20.77
CA ARG A 296 -5.08 -2.55 21.23
C ARG A 296 -4.11 -2.73 22.39
N ALA A 297 -2.90 -2.18 22.29
CA ALA A 297 -1.91 -2.25 23.37
C ALA A 297 -2.41 -1.54 24.63
N VAL A 298 -3.05 -0.38 24.51
CA VAL A 298 -3.69 0.34 25.63
C VAL A 298 -4.68 -0.54 26.36
N LYS A 299 -5.55 -1.23 25.62
CA LYS A 299 -6.55 -2.14 26.19
C LYS A 299 -5.89 -3.35 26.88
N ASP A 300 -4.94 -4.00 26.22
CA ASP A 300 -4.35 -5.25 26.68
C ASP A 300 -3.43 -5.05 27.90
N PHE A 301 -2.73 -3.91 28.00
CA PHE A 301 -1.76 -3.61 29.05
C PHE A 301 -2.26 -2.58 30.08
N GLY A 302 -3.47 -2.06 29.95
CA GLY A 302 -4.04 -1.07 30.88
C GLY A 302 -3.28 0.26 30.84
N LEU A 303 -2.97 0.77 29.64
CA LEU A 303 -2.15 1.98 29.46
C LEU A 303 -3.02 3.22 29.25
N GLN A 304 -2.39 4.39 29.39
CA GLN A 304 -2.92 5.67 28.96
C GLN A 304 -2.23 6.10 27.65
N LEU A 305 -3.01 6.61 26.68
CA LEU A 305 -2.53 7.05 25.38
C LEU A 305 -2.64 8.55 25.23
N THR A 306 -1.51 9.21 24.95
CA THR A 306 -1.47 10.59 24.45
C THR A 306 -1.29 10.58 22.94
N GLN A 307 -2.08 11.37 22.23
CA GLN A 307 -2.05 11.47 20.78
C GLN A 307 -1.72 12.92 20.39
N LEU A 308 -0.77 13.11 19.47
CA LEU A 308 -0.49 14.39 18.85
C LEU A 308 -0.58 14.27 17.33
N GLN A 309 -1.29 15.21 16.72
CA GLN A 309 -1.37 15.38 15.27
C GLN A 309 -0.40 16.48 14.83
N SER A 310 0.42 16.20 13.82
CA SER A 310 1.26 17.21 13.19
C SER A 310 0.54 17.80 11.98
N ASN A 311 0.44 19.11 11.93
CA ASN A 311 -0.21 19.82 10.82
C ASN A 311 0.79 20.18 9.70
N SER A 312 2.08 20.20 10.04
CA SER A 312 3.18 20.43 9.11
C SER A 312 4.43 19.65 9.54
N PRO A 313 5.40 19.43 8.65
CA PRO A 313 6.67 18.82 9.01
C PRO A 313 7.45 19.60 10.10
N ASN A 314 7.22 20.91 10.21
CA ASN A 314 7.85 21.74 11.25
C ASN A 314 7.38 21.38 12.66
N ASP A 315 6.23 20.74 12.81
CA ASP A 315 5.68 20.36 14.11
C ASP A 315 6.35 19.09 14.68
N TYR A 316 6.99 18.28 13.84
CA TYR A 316 7.50 16.95 14.23
C TYR A 316 8.47 17.03 15.40
N TYR A 317 9.49 17.88 15.29
CA TYR A 317 10.48 18.06 16.35
C TYR A 317 9.83 18.55 17.65
N THR A 318 9.02 19.61 17.57
CA THR A 318 8.38 20.22 18.74
C THR A 318 7.42 19.25 19.44
N ASN A 319 6.62 18.52 18.67
CA ASN A 319 5.71 17.51 19.21
C ASN A 319 6.47 16.39 19.95
N LEU A 320 7.49 15.83 19.33
CA LEU A 320 8.30 14.77 19.95
C LEU A 320 9.06 15.25 21.18
N GLN A 321 9.67 16.43 21.10
CA GLN A 321 10.42 17.03 22.20
C GLN A 321 9.53 17.35 23.41
N SER A 322 8.32 17.89 23.16
CA SER A 322 7.37 18.24 24.22
C SER A 322 6.98 17.01 25.05
N LEU A 323 6.77 15.88 24.39
CA LEU A 323 6.48 14.59 25.05
C LEU A 323 7.69 14.06 25.83
N ALA A 324 8.86 14.03 25.17
CA ALA A 324 10.09 13.48 25.76
C ALA A 324 10.54 14.26 27.01
N LYS A 325 10.39 15.58 26.97
CA LYS A 325 10.75 16.49 28.09
C LYS A 325 10.00 16.18 29.38
N THR A 326 8.77 15.66 29.29
CA THR A 326 7.98 15.32 30.48
C THR A 326 8.54 14.13 31.26
N GLY A 327 9.26 13.23 30.59
CA GLY A 327 9.76 11.99 31.18
C GLY A 327 8.66 10.99 31.61
N GLN A 328 7.40 11.21 31.20
CA GLN A 328 6.24 10.46 31.68
C GLN A 328 5.85 9.27 30.81
N TYR A 329 6.48 9.08 29.65
CA TYR A 329 6.06 8.04 28.70
C TYR A 329 7.03 6.86 28.69
N ASP A 330 6.50 5.65 28.75
CA ASP A 330 7.28 4.43 28.60
C ASP A 330 7.87 4.31 27.21
N ILE A 331 7.09 4.78 26.20
CA ILE A 331 7.49 4.82 24.80
C ILE A 331 6.79 5.95 24.07
N ILE A 332 7.49 6.58 23.13
CA ILE A 332 6.96 7.59 22.20
C ILE A 332 7.06 7.04 20.79
N ILE A 333 5.92 6.96 20.08
CA ILE A 333 5.80 6.39 18.76
C ILE A 333 5.66 7.52 17.74
N ALA A 334 6.56 7.57 16.78
CA ALA A 334 6.54 8.49 15.64
C ALA A 334 6.08 7.73 14.40
N VAL A 335 4.99 8.18 13.77
CA VAL A 335 4.36 7.48 12.65
C VAL A 335 4.71 8.19 11.34
N GLY A 336 5.60 7.57 10.54
CA GLY A 336 5.95 8.04 9.21
C GLY A 336 7.42 8.42 9.05
N PHE A 337 7.97 8.08 7.87
CA PHE A 337 9.37 8.29 7.51
C PHE A 337 9.79 9.77 7.55
N MET A 338 8.86 10.70 7.34
CA MET A 338 9.14 12.15 7.39
C MET A 338 9.60 12.63 8.77
N MET A 339 9.37 11.85 9.82
CA MET A 339 9.83 12.16 11.18
C MET A 339 11.26 11.69 11.46
N THR A 340 11.95 11.04 10.53
CA THR A 340 13.26 10.42 10.76
C THR A 340 14.27 11.37 11.39
N ASP A 341 14.46 12.56 10.82
CA ASP A 341 15.41 13.55 11.32
C ASP A 341 14.99 14.11 12.69
N ALA A 342 13.69 14.35 12.88
CA ALA A 342 13.15 14.84 14.14
C ALA A 342 13.34 13.82 15.27
N VAL A 343 13.04 12.54 15.00
CA VAL A 343 13.25 11.44 15.96
C VAL A 343 14.73 11.31 16.30
N LYS A 344 15.63 11.32 15.31
CA LYS A 344 17.07 11.23 15.51
C LYS A 344 17.57 12.33 16.45
N LYS A 345 17.15 13.57 16.22
CA LYS A 345 17.55 14.71 17.04
C LYS A 345 17.01 14.62 18.46
N VAL A 346 15.69 14.40 18.63
CA VAL A 346 15.06 14.32 19.95
C VAL A 346 15.57 13.10 20.74
N ALA A 347 15.77 11.96 20.08
CA ALA A 347 16.30 10.77 20.76
C ALA A 347 17.72 10.97 21.27
N ALA A 348 18.56 11.73 20.57
CA ALA A 348 19.90 12.09 21.04
C ALA A 348 19.84 13.06 22.25
N GLU A 349 18.88 13.98 22.29
CA GLU A 349 18.67 14.90 23.42
C GLU A 349 18.11 14.19 24.67
N TYR A 350 17.32 13.13 24.46
CA TYR A 350 16.66 12.36 25.53
C TYR A 350 17.05 10.87 25.52
N PRO A 351 18.30 10.52 25.81
CA PRO A 351 18.82 9.15 25.60
C PRO A 351 18.16 8.09 26.50
N LYS A 352 17.47 8.49 27.57
CA LYS A 352 16.72 7.58 28.46
C LYS A 352 15.29 7.35 28.01
N GLN A 353 14.78 8.12 27.02
CA GLN A 353 13.45 7.93 26.47
C GLN A 353 13.49 6.90 25.35
N ARG A 354 12.56 5.94 25.35
CA ARG A 354 12.38 4.97 24.26
C ARG A 354 11.54 5.58 23.17
N PHE A 355 12.00 5.42 21.92
CA PHE A 355 11.27 5.86 20.74
C PHE A 355 11.03 4.71 19.77
N VAL A 356 9.92 4.78 19.04
CA VAL A 356 9.66 3.94 17.87
C VAL A 356 9.46 4.86 16.67
N LEU A 357 10.13 4.55 15.59
CA LEU A 357 9.95 5.20 14.31
C LEU A 357 9.36 4.21 13.32
N ILE A 358 8.17 4.49 12.83
CA ILE A 358 7.51 3.68 11.80
C ILE A 358 7.92 4.19 10.42
N ASP A 359 8.38 3.29 9.55
CA ASP A 359 8.82 3.53 8.16
C ASP A 359 10.08 4.38 7.97
N GLY A 360 10.66 4.92 9.02
CA GLY A 360 11.89 5.69 8.93
C GLY A 360 13.14 4.84 9.16
N TYR A 361 14.21 5.17 8.45
CA TYR A 361 15.52 4.52 8.59
C TYR A 361 16.65 5.53 8.52
N ASP A 362 17.58 5.46 9.47
CA ASP A 362 18.86 6.15 9.43
C ASP A 362 19.92 5.21 10.05
N PRO A 363 21.06 4.94 9.36
CA PRO A 363 22.11 4.06 9.90
C PRO A 363 22.77 4.62 11.15
N ASN A 364 22.64 5.92 11.41
CA ASN A 364 23.21 6.60 12.60
C ASN A 364 22.11 6.97 13.61
N MET A 365 21.01 6.21 13.65
CA MET A 365 19.94 6.42 14.62
C MET A 365 20.41 6.13 16.04
N PRO A 366 20.07 6.93 17.07
CA PRO A 366 20.40 6.66 18.44
C PRO A 366 19.86 5.29 18.93
N HIS A 367 20.59 4.65 19.85
CA HIS A 367 20.28 3.31 20.35
C HIS A 367 18.95 3.17 21.11
N ASN A 368 18.36 4.28 21.53
CA ASN A 368 17.05 4.33 22.18
C ASN A 368 15.87 4.38 21.18
N VAL A 369 16.14 4.21 19.89
CA VAL A 369 15.11 4.20 18.85
C VAL A 369 15.00 2.82 18.22
N GLN A 370 13.80 2.26 18.18
CA GLN A 370 13.46 1.11 17.36
C GLN A 370 12.85 1.62 16.04
N MET A 371 13.47 1.26 14.92
CA MET A 371 12.99 1.55 13.58
C MET A 371 12.21 0.34 13.06
N VAL A 372 10.91 0.49 12.87
CA VAL A 372 10.02 -0.57 12.36
C VAL A 372 9.81 -0.36 10.87
N LEU A 373 10.34 -1.26 10.08
CA LEU A 373 10.26 -1.27 8.62
C LEU A 373 9.42 -2.44 8.13
N PHE A 374 8.95 -2.34 6.91
CA PHE A 374 8.14 -3.38 6.27
C PHE A 374 8.73 -3.79 4.93
N LYS A 375 8.49 -5.06 4.55
CA LYS A 375 8.83 -5.57 3.23
C LYS A 375 7.66 -5.38 2.28
N GLU A 376 7.35 -4.12 1.98
CA GLU A 376 6.24 -3.74 1.10
C GLU A 376 6.39 -4.34 -0.30
N ASN A 377 7.63 -4.60 -0.75
CA ASN A 377 7.91 -5.32 -1.98
C ASN A 377 7.28 -6.72 -1.99
N GLU A 378 7.33 -7.46 -0.87
CA GLU A 378 6.74 -8.80 -0.78
C GLU A 378 5.21 -8.75 -0.89
N GLY A 379 4.55 -7.87 -0.11
CA GLY A 379 3.09 -7.70 -0.17
C GLY A 379 2.62 -7.18 -1.52
N SER A 380 3.34 -6.22 -2.10
CA SER A 380 3.01 -5.66 -3.43
C SER A 380 3.23 -6.66 -4.56
N ALA A 381 4.13 -7.64 -4.41
CA ALA A 381 4.24 -8.73 -5.37
C ALA A 381 2.94 -9.56 -5.43
N LEU A 382 2.30 -9.81 -4.29
CA LEU A 382 1.00 -10.47 -4.27
C LEU A 382 -0.09 -9.62 -4.94
N ALA A 383 -0.11 -8.32 -4.69
CA ALA A 383 -1.05 -7.39 -5.34
C ALA A 383 -0.84 -7.32 -6.86
N GLY A 384 0.41 -7.28 -7.31
CA GLY A 384 0.77 -7.29 -8.73
C GLY A 384 0.41 -8.59 -9.43
N ALA A 385 0.62 -9.72 -8.76
CA ALA A 385 0.22 -11.03 -9.27
C ALA A 385 -1.30 -11.13 -9.39
N LEU A 386 -2.04 -10.74 -8.35
CA LEU A 386 -3.51 -10.73 -8.37
C LEU A 386 -4.04 -9.85 -9.53
N ALA A 387 -3.54 -8.62 -9.64
CA ALA A 387 -3.96 -7.68 -10.67
C ALA A 387 -3.72 -8.21 -12.09
N ALA A 388 -2.52 -8.74 -12.34
CA ALA A 388 -2.13 -9.25 -13.64
C ALA A 388 -2.90 -10.53 -14.01
N LEU A 389 -3.08 -11.48 -13.08
CA LEU A 389 -3.85 -12.69 -13.34
C LEU A 389 -5.32 -12.40 -13.64
N ILE A 390 -5.94 -11.43 -12.93
CA ILE A 390 -7.31 -10.98 -13.26
C ILE A 390 -7.36 -10.40 -14.68
N ALA A 391 -6.43 -9.52 -15.02
CA ALA A 391 -6.41 -8.92 -16.36
C ALA A 391 -6.20 -9.97 -17.46
N LEU A 392 -5.20 -10.84 -17.29
CA LEU A 392 -4.87 -11.91 -18.26
C LEU A 392 -6.03 -12.91 -18.43
N ASN A 393 -6.71 -13.28 -17.35
CA ASN A 393 -7.89 -14.15 -17.39
C ASN A 393 -9.01 -13.54 -18.24
N ASP A 394 -9.17 -12.22 -18.20
CA ASP A 394 -10.18 -11.48 -18.95
C ASP A 394 -9.67 -11.01 -20.33
N HIS A 395 -8.55 -11.60 -20.81
CA HIS A 395 -7.89 -11.25 -22.07
C HIS A 395 -7.49 -9.76 -22.17
N LYS A 396 -7.14 -9.16 -21.03
CA LYS A 396 -6.57 -7.81 -20.91
C LYS A 396 -5.08 -7.88 -20.60
N ASP A 397 -4.34 -6.87 -21.02
CA ASP A 397 -2.89 -6.82 -20.86
C ASP A 397 -2.41 -5.60 -20.06
N THR A 398 -3.33 -4.80 -19.51
CA THR A 398 -2.97 -3.53 -18.87
C THR A 398 -3.49 -3.46 -17.44
N ILE A 399 -2.58 -3.14 -16.51
CA ILE A 399 -2.86 -2.88 -15.10
C ILE A 399 -2.24 -1.55 -14.68
N GLY A 400 -2.71 -0.99 -13.57
CA GLY A 400 -2.26 0.30 -13.09
C GLY A 400 -1.81 0.30 -11.63
N ILE A 401 -0.95 1.26 -11.30
CA ILE A 401 -0.62 1.62 -9.92
C ILE A 401 -0.60 3.14 -9.78
N VAL A 402 -1.30 3.64 -8.78
CA VAL A 402 -1.32 5.07 -8.41
C VAL A 402 -0.62 5.22 -7.07
N LEU A 403 0.43 6.01 -7.06
CA LEU A 403 1.32 6.21 -5.91
C LEU A 403 1.21 7.65 -5.40
N GLY A 404 1.49 7.85 -4.12
CA GLY A 404 1.54 9.18 -3.50
C GLY A 404 2.78 9.96 -3.93
N MET A 405 3.73 10.16 -3.03
CA MET A 405 4.98 10.88 -3.30
C MET A 405 6.07 9.95 -3.86
N GLU A 406 6.96 10.46 -4.70
CA GLU A 406 8.11 9.69 -5.21
C GLU A 406 9.22 9.63 -4.15
N ILE A 407 9.19 8.59 -3.32
CA ILE A 407 10.08 8.38 -2.16
C ILE A 407 10.52 6.92 -2.05
N PRO A 408 11.61 6.62 -1.33
CA PRO A 408 12.18 5.26 -1.21
C PRO A 408 11.17 4.18 -0.79
N VAL A 409 10.27 4.48 0.15
CA VAL A 409 9.24 3.52 0.59
C VAL A 409 8.34 3.11 -0.59
N LEU A 410 7.93 4.07 -1.43
CA LEU A 410 7.04 3.81 -2.56
C LEU A 410 7.72 3.07 -3.71
N TYR A 411 9.04 3.16 -3.85
CA TYR A 411 9.78 2.33 -4.79
C TYR A 411 9.69 0.84 -4.46
N LYS A 412 9.61 0.48 -3.16
CA LYS A 412 9.39 -0.91 -2.75
C LYS A 412 8.02 -1.42 -3.21
N PHE A 413 6.97 -0.60 -3.06
CA PHE A 413 5.63 -0.93 -3.53
C PHE A 413 5.58 -1.10 -5.05
N GLU A 414 6.08 -0.13 -5.81
CA GLU A 414 6.08 -0.19 -7.28
C GLU A 414 6.90 -1.38 -7.78
N GLY A 415 8.10 -1.57 -7.22
CA GLY A 415 9.00 -2.65 -7.60
C GLY A 415 8.38 -4.03 -7.36
N GLY A 416 7.79 -4.25 -6.18
CA GLY A 416 7.08 -5.48 -5.85
C GLY A 416 5.89 -5.74 -6.77
N TYR A 417 5.08 -4.72 -7.05
CA TYR A 417 3.93 -4.81 -7.95
C TYR A 417 4.34 -5.25 -9.37
N ARG A 418 5.41 -4.63 -9.91
CA ARG A 418 5.99 -5.02 -11.21
C ARG A 418 6.47 -6.46 -11.20
N PHE A 419 7.20 -6.84 -10.16
CA PHE A 419 7.71 -8.19 -10.00
C PHE A 419 6.59 -9.23 -10.02
N GLY A 420 5.54 -9.02 -9.21
CA GLY A 420 4.38 -9.90 -9.16
C GLY A 420 3.64 -9.99 -10.48
N ALA A 421 3.51 -8.88 -11.20
CA ALA A 421 2.87 -8.86 -12.52
C ALA A 421 3.63 -9.69 -13.57
N TYR A 422 4.96 -9.64 -13.59
CA TYR A 422 5.75 -10.46 -14.52
C TYR A 422 5.83 -11.92 -14.07
N TRP A 423 5.80 -12.21 -12.77
CA TRP A 423 5.60 -13.56 -12.27
C TRP A 423 4.26 -14.13 -12.77
N ALA A 424 3.18 -13.36 -12.65
CA ALA A 424 1.86 -13.75 -13.10
C ALA A 424 1.79 -14.02 -14.60
N LEU A 425 2.42 -13.18 -15.41
CA LEU A 425 2.49 -13.40 -16.86
C LEU A 425 3.22 -14.71 -17.19
N ASN A 426 4.31 -15.01 -16.49
CA ASN A 426 5.06 -16.26 -16.65
C ASN A 426 4.23 -17.46 -16.18
N TYR A 427 3.58 -17.33 -15.02
CA TYR A 427 2.69 -18.36 -14.47
C TYR A 427 1.54 -18.66 -15.43
N TYR A 428 0.84 -17.63 -15.92
CA TYR A 428 -0.27 -17.77 -16.85
C TYR A 428 0.12 -18.48 -18.15
N LYS A 429 1.28 -18.13 -18.74
CA LYS A 429 1.79 -18.79 -19.96
C LYS A 429 2.07 -20.28 -19.77
N ASN A 430 2.46 -20.69 -18.57
CA ASN A 430 2.82 -22.08 -18.28
C ASN A 430 1.63 -22.92 -17.77
N HIS A 431 0.54 -22.29 -17.36
CA HIS A 431 -0.63 -22.95 -16.73
C HIS A 431 -1.97 -22.57 -17.38
N ALA A 432 -1.98 -21.70 -18.42
CA ALA A 432 -3.20 -21.38 -19.16
C ALA A 432 -3.69 -22.64 -19.90
N HIS A 433 -4.92 -22.99 -19.63
CA HIS A 433 -5.66 -24.13 -20.21
C HIS A 433 -6.57 -23.67 -21.33
#